data_ee5b3bd926ace24f7204fe330c68c8b1
#
_entry.id   ee5b3bd926ace24f7204fe330c68c8b1
#
_cell.length_a   1.000
_cell.length_b   1.000
_cell.length_c   1.000
_cell.angle_alpha   90.00
_cell.angle_beta   90.00
_cell.angle_gamma   90.00
#
_symmetry.space_group_name_H-M   'P 1'
#
loop_
_entity.id
_entity.type
_entity.pdbx_description
1 polymer ?
#
loop_
_entity_poly.entity_id
_entity_poly.type
_entity_poly.pdbx_seq_one_letter_code
_entity_poly.pdbx_strand_id
1 'polypeptide(L)'
;MRNLLSLCVIGSSCLFAGCDDSSTPRALPALMVYFDMRAQEAVVYQTAIEFPARHPVTNQPTLMPALYCARCESWQAVPPADRINRSPGAATCAKCWMALGVEGPWPEKHLTSGVQ
;
A
#
# COMPACT_ATOMS: atom_id res chain seq x y z
N MET A 1 -33.61 -63.15 -25.94
CA MET A 1 -33.79 -62.42 -25.67
C MET A 1 -33.19 -61.69 -24.75
N ARG A 2 -32.75 -61.17 -24.31
CA ARG A 2 -32.28 -60.51 -23.53
C ARG A 2 -31.55 -59.50 -23.67
N ASN A 3 -31.67 -58.49 -23.65
CA ASN A 3 -31.21 -57.41 -23.66
C ASN A 3 -30.53 -56.94 -22.57
N LEU A 4 -29.43 -56.91 -22.62
CA LEU A 4 -28.70 -56.40 -21.73
C LEU A 4 -28.44 -55.09 -21.95
N LEU A 5 -29.04 -54.30 -21.41
CA LEU A 5 -28.80 -52.98 -21.40
C LEU A 5 -27.80 -52.66 -20.45
N SER A 6 -26.67 -52.60 -20.90
CA SER A 6 -25.60 -52.08 -20.12
C SER A 6 -25.76 -50.61 -19.98
N LEU A 7 -26.23 -50.24 -18.91
CA LEU A 7 -26.23 -48.86 -18.59
C LEU A 7 -24.89 -48.43 -18.13
N CYS A 8 -24.19 -47.83 -19.00
CA CYS A 8 -23.02 -47.10 -18.59
C CYS A 8 -23.46 -45.82 -17.97
N VAL A 9 -23.54 -45.88 -16.71
CA VAL A 9 -23.67 -44.64 -15.99
C VAL A 9 -22.33 -44.03 -15.97
N ILE A 10 -22.14 -43.18 -16.89
CA ILE A 10 -20.95 -42.38 -16.87
C ILE A 10 -21.19 -41.37 -15.83
N GLY A 11 -20.68 -41.63 -14.70
CA GLY A 11 -20.61 -40.63 -13.71
C GLY A 11 -19.66 -39.58 -14.17
N SER A 12 -20.22 -38.53 -14.66
CA SER A 12 -19.43 -37.40 -14.97
C SER A 12 -19.02 -36.79 -13.66
N SER A 13 -17.89 -37.18 -13.22
CA SER A 13 -17.27 -36.50 -12.10
C SER A 13 -16.78 -35.22 -12.61
N CYS A 14 -17.58 -34.23 -12.47
CA CYS A 14 -17.08 -32.87 -12.66
C CYS A 14 -16.12 -32.60 -11.56
N LEU A 15 -14.90 -32.86 -11.86
CA LEU A 15 -13.88 -32.37 -10.98
C LEU A 15 -13.84 -30.90 -11.20
N PHE A 16 -14.61 -30.26 -10.39
CA PHE A 16 -14.39 -28.86 -10.28
C PHE A 16 -13.13 -28.71 -9.50
N ALA A 17 -12.07 -28.71 -10.20
CA ALA A 17 -10.87 -28.19 -9.62
C ALA A 17 -11.17 -26.74 -9.39
N GLY A 18 -11.67 -26.45 -8.24
CA GLY A 18 -11.96 -25.09 -7.89
C GLY A 18 -10.71 -24.29 -8.07
N CYS A 19 -10.88 -23.16 -8.68
CA CYS A 19 -9.80 -22.23 -8.69
C CYS A 19 -9.57 -21.83 -7.28
N ASP A 20 -8.61 -22.50 -6.72
CA ASP A 20 -8.29 -22.19 -5.41
C ASP A 20 -7.44 -20.99 -5.42
N ASP A 21 -7.97 -19.91 -5.01
CA ASP A 21 -7.19 -18.71 -4.85
C ASP A 21 -6.11 -18.89 -3.81
N SER A 22 -6.17 -19.97 -3.08
CA SER A 22 -5.15 -20.27 -2.10
C SER A 22 -3.79 -20.56 -2.72
N SER A 23 -3.75 -20.84 -4.01
CA SER A 23 -2.47 -21.06 -4.68
C SER A 23 -1.81 -19.74 -5.09
N THR A 24 -2.50 -18.63 -4.96
CA THR A 24 -1.89 -17.34 -5.25
C THR A 24 -0.89 -17.02 -4.15
N PRO A 25 0.37 -16.75 -4.49
CA PRO A 25 1.31 -16.35 -3.46
C PRO A 25 0.78 -15.11 -2.78
N ARG A 26 0.84 -15.09 -1.47
CA ARG A 26 0.47 -13.91 -0.74
C ARG A 26 1.24 -12.75 -1.29
N ALA A 27 0.56 -11.81 -1.86
CA ALA A 27 1.21 -10.61 -2.33
C ALA A 27 1.87 -9.94 -1.13
N LEU A 28 3.12 -9.55 -1.29
CA LEU A 28 3.78 -8.76 -0.27
C LEU A 28 2.99 -7.48 -0.09
N PRO A 29 2.86 -6.98 1.14
CA PRO A 29 2.14 -5.73 1.35
C PRO A 29 2.78 -4.62 0.53
N ALA A 30 1.95 -3.81 -0.10
CA ALA A 30 2.45 -2.67 -0.85
C ALA A 30 3.15 -1.71 0.10
N LEU A 31 4.24 -1.16 -0.34
CA LEU A 31 5.02 -0.21 0.44
C LEU A 31 4.78 1.20 -0.09
N MET A 32 4.91 2.17 0.78
CA MET A 32 4.83 3.57 0.40
C MET A 32 5.76 4.39 1.29
N VAL A 33 6.03 5.61 0.87
CA VAL A 33 6.86 6.50 1.63
C VAL A 33 5.99 7.34 2.55
N TYR A 34 6.38 7.39 3.81
CA TYR A 34 5.75 8.22 4.82
C TYR A 34 6.72 9.26 5.32
N PHE A 35 6.18 10.32 5.83
CA PHE A 35 6.96 11.29 6.60
C PHE A 35 6.59 11.11 8.07
N ASP A 36 7.58 10.80 8.87
CA ASP A 36 7.39 10.64 10.31
C ASP A 36 7.42 12.02 10.94
N MET A 37 6.26 12.46 11.39
CA MET A 37 6.12 13.82 11.93
C MET A 37 6.89 14.01 13.23
N ARG A 38 7.14 12.93 13.95
CA ARG A 38 7.87 13.02 15.21
C ARG A 38 9.37 13.07 14.98
N ALA A 39 9.88 12.16 14.14
CA ALA A 39 11.30 12.09 13.86
C ALA A 39 11.75 13.08 12.77
N GLN A 40 10.78 13.67 12.06
CA GLN A 40 11.05 14.62 10.98
C GLN A 40 11.92 13.99 9.90
N GLU A 41 11.57 12.79 9.51
CA GLU A 41 12.31 12.06 8.47
C GLU A 41 11.36 11.23 7.62
N ALA A 42 11.80 10.90 6.40
CA ALA A 42 11.04 10.05 5.50
C ALA A 42 11.38 8.59 5.78
N VAL A 43 10.37 7.74 5.76
CA VAL A 43 10.52 6.30 6.00
C VAL A 43 9.65 5.53 5.04
N VAL A 44 10.00 4.27 4.82
CA VAL A 44 9.21 3.35 4.01
C VAL A 44 8.49 2.37 4.92
N TYR A 45 7.20 2.22 4.70
CA TYR A 45 6.40 1.28 5.48
C TYR A 45 5.23 0.80 4.64
N GLN A 46 4.55 -0.22 5.12
CA GLN A 46 3.41 -0.77 4.38
C GLN A 46 2.25 0.23 4.31
N THR A 47 1.49 0.13 3.24
CA THR A 47 0.38 1.04 2.99
C THR A 47 -0.68 0.89 4.07
N ALA A 48 -1.19 2.00 4.55
CA ALA A 48 -2.26 2.04 5.54
C ALA A 48 -3.53 2.63 4.93
N ILE A 49 -4.65 2.37 5.58
CA ILE A 49 -5.95 2.88 5.14
C ILE A 49 -6.24 4.22 5.79
N GLU A 50 -5.82 4.38 7.02
CA GLU A 50 -6.09 5.59 7.79
C GLU A 50 -4.81 6.36 8.09
N PHE A 51 -4.90 7.67 8.09
CA PHE A 51 -3.77 8.54 8.37
C PHE A 51 -4.14 9.55 9.44
N PRO A 52 -3.22 9.89 10.33
CA PRO A 52 -1.84 9.39 10.38
C PRO A 52 -1.79 7.90 10.71
N ALA A 53 -0.87 7.19 10.08
CA ALA A 53 -0.67 5.78 10.36
C ALA A 53 0.16 5.60 11.63
N ARG A 54 -0.02 4.46 12.28
CA ARG A 54 0.72 4.19 13.51
C ARG A 54 2.12 3.70 13.21
N HIS A 55 3.08 4.29 13.89
CA HIS A 55 4.47 3.87 13.80
C HIS A 55 4.61 2.49 14.46
N PRO A 56 5.24 1.51 13.79
CA PRO A 56 5.31 0.14 14.33
C PRO A 56 6.12 0.01 15.61
N VAL A 57 7.05 0.93 15.85
CA VAL A 57 7.88 0.87 17.06
C VAL A 57 7.29 1.67 18.19
N THR A 58 6.87 2.91 17.92
CA THR A 58 6.36 3.79 18.98
C THR A 58 4.86 3.63 19.23
N ASN A 59 4.16 3.00 18.26
CA ASN A 59 2.71 2.83 18.31
C ASN A 59 1.94 4.15 18.36
N GLN A 60 2.56 5.22 17.94
CA GLN A 60 1.94 6.54 17.89
C GLN A 60 1.55 6.90 16.47
N PRO A 61 0.47 7.66 16.27
CA PRO A 61 0.00 8.03 14.93
C PRO A 61 0.83 9.19 14.38
N THR A 62 2.04 8.88 13.93
CA THR A 62 3.00 9.89 13.46
C THR A 62 3.33 9.82 11.98
N LEU A 63 2.84 8.80 11.28
CA LEU A 63 3.20 8.59 9.89
C LEU A 63 2.16 9.21 8.95
N MET A 64 2.57 10.21 8.22
CA MET A 64 1.74 10.84 7.19
C MET A 64 2.25 10.46 5.82
N PRO A 65 1.36 10.33 4.82
CA PRO A 65 1.85 10.10 3.46
C PRO A 65 2.84 11.18 3.05
N ALA A 66 3.87 10.81 2.30
CA ALA A 66 4.90 11.75 1.89
C ALA A 66 4.81 12.01 0.40
N LEU A 67 5.16 13.23 0.01
CA LEU A 67 5.35 13.62 -1.37
C LEU A 67 6.77 14.13 -1.54
N TYR A 68 7.29 13.96 -2.74
CA TYR A 68 8.67 14.27 -3.04
C TYR A 68 8.80 15.59 -3.82
N CYS A 69 9.71 16.43 -3.39
CA CYS A 69 10.08 17.63 -4.14
C CYS A 69 11.35 17.35 -4.92
N ALA A 70 11.23 17.27 -6.24
CA ALA A 70 12.38 16.98 -7.09
C ALA A 70 13.44 18.09 -7.06
N ARG A 71 13.01 19.32 -6.85
CA ARG A 71 13.95 20.43 -6.82
C ARG A 71 14.74 20.48 -5.51
N CYS A 72 14.06 20.27 -4.39
CA CYS A 72 14.73 20.24 -3.09
C CYS A 72 15.32 18.87 -2.76
N GLU A 73 15.01 17.87 -3.59
CA GLU A 73 15.46 16.49 -3.38
C GLU A 73 15.10 16.00 -1.98
N SER A 74 13.87 16.23 -1.57
CA SER A 74 13.42 15.86 -0.23
C SER A 74 11.96 15.42 -0.22
N TRP A 75 11.65 14.52 0.70
CA TRP A 75 10.29 14.09 0.97
C TRP A 75 9.66 15.01 2.01
N GLN A 76 8.38 15.28 1.84
CA GLN A 76 7.64 16.15 2.74
C GLN A 76 6.30 15.51 3.06
N ALA A 77 5.75 15.83 4.23
CA ALA A 77 4.44 15.34 4.58
C ALA A 77 3.36 15.95 3.70
N VAL A 78 2.43 15.11 3.26
CA VAL A 78 1.29 15.57 2.49
C VAL A 78 0.37 16.40 3.39
N PRO A 79 -0.11 17.55 2.93
CA PRO A 79 -1.14 18.28 3.67
C PRO A 79 -2.42 17.46 3.76
N PRO A 80 -3.26 17.68 4.77
CA PRO A 80 -4.54 16.99 4.86
C PRO A 80 -5.38 17.16 3.60
N ALA A 81 -6.16 16.14 3.26
CA ALA A 81 -6.94 16.15 2.03
C ALA A 81 -7.89 17.34 1.93
N ASP A 82 -8.49 17.72 3.05
CA ASP A 82 -9.39 18.86 3.07
C ASP A 82 -8.67 20.17 2.74
N ARG A 83 -7.42 20.29 3.15
CA ARG A 83 -6.63 21.48 2.81
C ARG A 83 -6.29 21.50 1.32
N ILE A 84 -5.94 20.34 0.76
CA ILE A 84 -5.64 20.26 -0.67
C ILE A 84 -6.86 20.63 -1.49
N ASN A 85 -8.03 20.17 -1.06
CA ASN A 85 -9.27 20.47 -1.77
C ASN A 85 -9.67 21.93 -1.71
N ARG A 86 -9.31 22.62 -0.65
CA ARG A 86 -9.62 24.05 -0.49
C ARG A 86 -8.61 24.95 -1.16
N SER A 87 -7.38 24.50 -1.28
CA SER A 87 -6.29 25.32 -1.82
C SER A 87 -5.55 24.55 -2.88
N PRO A 88 -5.77 24.86 -4.16
CA PRO A 88 -5.11 24.13 -5.24
C PRO A 88 -3.59 24.12 -5.17
N GLY A 89 -2.98 25.07 -4.49
CA GLY A 89 -1.54 25.11 -4.32
C GLY A 89 -1.01 24.37 -3.11
N ALA A 90 -1.87 23.66 -2.36
CA ALA A 90 -1.45 23.04 -1.11
C ALA A 90 -0.48 21.88 -1.31
N ALA A 91 -0.46 21.27 -2.49
CA ALA A 91 0.47 20.18 -2.80
C ALA A 91 1.77 20.70 -3.42
N THR A 92 2.18 21.88 -3.05
CA THR A 92 3.44 22.46 -3.50
C THR A 92 4.45 22.47 -2.37
N CYS A 93 5.73 22.47 -2.75
CA CYS A 93 6.81 22.53 -1.79
C CYS A 93 6.80 23.90 -1.07
N ALA A 94 6.90 23.86 0.25
CA ALA A 94 6.90 25.09 1.04
C ALA A 94 8.17 25.92 0.83
N LYS A 95 9.24 25.30 0.32
CA LYS A 95 10.52 25.99 0.14
C LYS A 95 10.71 26.56 -1.25
N CYS A 96 10.34 25.82 -2.28
CA CYS A 96 10.62 26.21 -3.65
C CYS A 96 9.38 26.36 -4.52
N TRP A 97 8.20 26.10 -3.97
CA TRP A 97 6.91 26.23 -4.63
C TRP A 97 6.67 25.30 -5.81
N MET A 98 7.55 24.32 -6.01
CA MET A 98 7.34 23.31 -7.04
C MET A 98 6.25 22.35 -6.63
N ALA A 99 5.51 21.85 -7.61
CA ALA A 99 4.51 20.83 -7.35
C ALA A 99 5.19 19.57 -6.81
N LEU A 100 4.63 19.00 -5.76
CA LEU A 100 5.12 17.76 -5.17
C LEU A 100 4.58 16.57 -5.93
N GLY A 101 5.38 15.52 -6.03
CA GLY A 101 5.03 14.31 -6.74
C GLY A 101 5.16 13.07 -5.89
N VAL A 102 4.71 11.95 -6.44
CA VAL A 102 4.80 10.67 -5.72
C VAL A 102 6.08 9.91 -6.04
N GLU A 103 6.80 10.34 -7.05
CA GLU A 103 8.01 9.67 -7.48
C GLU A 103 9.26 10.34 -6.96
N GLY A 104 10.15 9.55 -6.42
CA GLY A 104 11.42 10.03 -5.93
C GLY A 104 12.23 8.85 -5.39
N PRO A 105 13.50 9.09 -5.04
CA PRO A 105 14.33 8.02 -4.49
C PRO A 105 13.77 7.60 -3.15
N TRP A 106 13.61 6.30 -2.98
CA TRP A 106 13.05 5.77 -1.74
C TRP A 106 14.01 5.99 -0.59
N PRO A 107 13.49 6.38 0.58
CA PRO A 107 14.33 6.53 1.76
C PRO A 107 15.01 5.22 2.12
N GLU A 108 16.19 5.32 2.70
CA GLU A 108 16.91 4.13 3.13
C GLU A 108 16.29 3.48 4.35
N LYS A 109 15.60 4.27 5.16
CA LYS A 109 15.01 3.75 6.37
C LYS A 109 13.68 3.07 6.09
N HIS A 110 13.66 1.77 6.29
CA HIS A 110 12.45 0.96 6.16
C HIS A 110 11.99 0.56 7.56
N LEU A 111 10.72 0.82 7.84
CA LEU A 111 10.12 0.37 9.09
C LEU A 111 9.58 -1.03 8.89
N THR A 112 9.80 -1.88 9.86
CA THR A 112 9.26 -3.22 9.83
C THR A 112 8.18 -3.33 10.89
N SER A 113 7.14 -4.07 10.55
CA SER A 113 6.09 -4.37 11.49
C SER A 113 6.73 -5.04 12.71
N GLY A 114 6.50 -4.48 13.88
CA GLY A 114 7.10 -4.99 15.10
C GLY A 114 6.49 -6.28 15.60
N VAL A 115 5.76 -6.96 14.75
CA VAL A 115 5.15 -8.22 15.15
C VAL A 115 6.21 -9.28 15.16
N GLN A 116 6.49 -9.75 16.30
CA GLN A 116 7.44 -10.81 16.50
C GLN A 116 6.72 -12.14 16.62
#